data_6a49a6c54b6776571a2901ccd1d8d207
#
_entry.id   6a49a6c54b6776571a2901ccd1d8d207
#
_cell.length_a   1.000
_cell.length_b   1.000
_cell.length_c   1.000
_cell.angle_alpha   90.00
_cell.angle_beta   90.00
_cell.angle_gamma   90.00
#
_symmetry.space_group_name_H-M   'P 1'
#
loop_
_entity.id
_entity.type
_entity.pdbx_description
1 polymer ?
#
loop_
_entity_poly.entity_id
_entity_poly.type
_entity_poly.pdbx_seq_one_letter_code
_entity_poly.pdbx_strand_id
1 'polypeptide(L)'
;IKSLEIGLKNLEQHIKNIKNFGVRVVVTNNVFDTDTKNEQRILENFCTCRNVKCIKNTSYLNGSDGAIDLAKEVVDIVDNNKKPMLPIFAYHTLDGIKEKIADLCKNVYGIDPANIRYSKDALKFISRFDRTYENHEDKFINEIYEYPICMAKTQYSFSDNPKVIPSVNNNTIFTIDEIKINN
;
A
#
# COMPACT_ATOMS: atom_id res chain seq x y z
N ILE A 1 -1.31 -15.93 -18.97
CA ILE A 1 -1.29 -14.50 -19.38
C ILE A 1 -2.45 -13.76 -18.73
N LYS A 2 -3.72 -14.14 -18.92
CA LYS A 2 -4.89 -13.44 -18.37
C LYS A 2 -4.82 -13.23 -16.84
N SER A 3 -4.39 -14.24 -16.10
CA SER A 3 -4.19 -14.14 -14.66
C SER A 3 -3.06 -13.18 -14.29
N LEU A 4 -1.98 -13.16 -15.07
CA LEU A 4 -0.89 -12.20 -14.92
C LEU A 4 -1.39 -10.77 -15.12
N GLU A 5 -2.11 -10.48 -16.18
CA GLU A 5 -2.66 -9.14 -16.47
C GLU A 5 -3.58 -8.63 -15.36
N ILE A 6 -4.38 -9.51 -14.76
CA ILE A 6 -5.19 -9.18 -13.58
C ILE A 6 -4.28 -8.86 -12.38
N GLY A 7 -3.26 -9.68 -12.13
CA GLY A 7 -2.32 -9.49 -11.02
C GLY A 7 -1.48 -8.22 -11.15
N LEU A 8 -1.17 -7.78 -12.38
CA LEU A 8 -0.43 -6.55 -12.62
C LEU A 8 -1.12 -5.29 -12.08
N LYS A 9 -2.43 -5.29 -11.93
CA LYS A 9 -3.15 -4.19 -11.28
C LYS A 9 -2.81 -4.06 -9.80
N ASN A 10 -2.56 -5.20 -9.13
CA ASN A 10 -2.08 -5.18 -7.75
C ASN A 10 -0.65 -4.61 -7.67
N LEU A 11 0.23 -5.03 -8.58
CA LEU A 11 1.58 -4.47 -8.69
C LEU A 11 1.55 -2.96 -8.96
N GLU A 12 0.62 -2.48 -9.79
CA GLU A 12 0.43 -1.06 -10.06
C GLU A 12 0.16 -0.26 -8.79
N GLN A 13 -0.71 -0.77 -7.92
CA GLN A 13 -1.00 -0.11 -6.65
C GLN A 13 0.23 -0.09 -5.73
N HIS A 14 1.02 -1.18 -5.67
CA HIS A 14 2.27 -1.19 -4.91
C HIS A 14 3.28 -0.16 -5.44
N ILE A 15 3.46 -0.08 -6.76
CA ILE A 15 4.34 0.92 -7.38
C ILE A 15 3.88 2.34 -7.04
N LYS A 16 2.57 2.61 -7.13
CA LYS A 16 1.99 3.91 -6.77
C LYS A 16 2.25 4.24 -5.30
N ASN A 17 2.02 3.29 -4.42
CA ASN A 17 2.22 3.49 -2.98
C ASN A 17 3.67 3.88 -2.66
N ILE A 18 4.64 3.16 -3.22
CA ILE A 18 6.06 3.46 -2.97
C ILE A 18 6.45 4.81 -3.60
N LYS A 19 5.97 5.13 -4.80
CA LYS A 19 6.22 6.43 -5.44
C LYS A 19 5.65 7.61 -4.63
N ASN A 20 4.54 7.41 -3.92
CA ASN A 20 3.95 8.44 -3.06
C ASN A 20 4.88 8.84 -1.90
N PHE A 21 5.81 7.96 -1.47
CA PHE A 21 6.86 8.31 -0.52
C PHE A 21 7.99 9.15 -1.14
N GLY A 22 7.93 9.46 -2.42
CA GLY A 22 8.97 10.22 -3.12
C GLY A 22 10.26 9.45 -3.39
N VAL A 23 10.26 8.14 -3.18
CA VAL A 23 11.43 7.28 -3.41
C VAL A 23 11.37 6.59 -4.78
N ARG A 24 12.54 6.22 -5.29
CA ARG A 24 12.64 5.44 -6.53
C ARG A 24 12.20 3.99 -6.29
N VAL A 25 11.54 3.42 -7.29
CA VAL A 25 11.02 2.04 -7.25
C VAL A 25 11.76 1.18 -8.25
N VAL A 26 12.14 -0.01 -7.84
CA VAL A 26 12.56 -1.10 -8.72
C VAL A 26 11.66 -2.30 -8.49
N VAL A 27 11.25 -2.95 -9.55
CA VAL A 27 10.51 -4.22 -9.50
C VAL A 27 11.49 -5.35 -9.78
N THR A 28 11.47 -6.38 -8.97
CA THR A 28 12.22 -7.62 -9.24
C THR A 28 11.28 -8.72 -9.70
N ASN A 29 11.66 -9.38 -10.78
CA ASN A 29 10.98 -10.57 -11.26
C ASN A 29 11.76 -11.81 -10.81
N ASN A 30 11.25 -12.52 -9.80
CA ASN A 30 11.82 -13.82 -9.41
C ASN A 30 11.49 -14.85 -10.48
N VAL A 31 12.48 -15.21 -11.28
CA VAL A 31 12.32 -16.10 -12.43
C VAL A 31 12.47 -17.56 -12.03
N PHE A 32 11.51 -18.37 -12.43
CA PHE A 32 11.50 -19.82 -12.28
C PHE A 32 11.58 -20.51 -13.65
N ASP A 33 11.95 -21.79 -13.67
CA ASP A 33 12.09 -22.59 -14.90
C ASP A 33 10.79 -22.67 -15.71
N THR A 34 9.65 -22.55 -15.03
CA THR A 34 8.32 -22.63 -15.63
C THR A 34 7.86 -21.33 -16.26
N ASP A 35 8.58 -20.21 -16.02
CA ASP A 35 8.18 -18.91 -16.51
C ASP A 35 8.45 -18.75 -18.00
N THR A 36 7.45 -18.40 -18.75
CA THR A 36 7.57 -18.19 -20.19
C THR A 36 8.21 -16.84 -20.52
N LYS A 37 8.96 -16.77 -21.62
CA LYS A 37 9.52 -15.51 -22.12
C LYS A 37 8.44 -14.45 -22.39
N ASN A 38 7.22 -14.88 -22.74
CA ASN A 38 6.13 -13.97 -23.00
C ASN A 38 5.60 -13.30 -21.71
N GLU A 39 5.47 -14.06 -20.63
CA GLU A 39 5.08 -13.52 -19.30
C GLU A 39 6.12 -12.53 -18.79
N GLN A 40 7.41 -12.87 -18.89
CA GLN A 40 8.49 -11.97 -18.53
C GLN A 40 8.43 -10.66 -19.33
N ARG A 41 8.20 -10.71 -20.65
CA ARG A 41 8.07 -9.54 -21.51
C ARG A 41 6.86 -8.67 -21.16
N ILE A 42 5.73 -9.29 -20.81
CA ILE A 42 4.53 -8.56 -20.37
C ILE A 42 4.83 -7.75 -19.11
N LEU A 43 5.50 -8.37 -18.11
CA LEU A 43 5.88 -7.70 -16.88
C LEU A 43 6.89 -6.57 -17.13
N GLU A 44 7.92 -6.81 -17.93
CA GLU A 44 8.92 -5.81 -18.32
C GLU A 44 8.28 -4.59 -19.00
N ASN A 45 7.41 -4.83 -19.98
CA ASN A 45 6.68 -3.77 -20.67
C ASN A 45 5.76 -3.00 -19.72
N PHE A 46 5.07 -3.69 -18.83
CA PHE A 46 4.20 -3.07 -17.82
C PHE A 46 4.98 -2.10 -16.92
N CYS A 47 6.16 -2.50 -16.46
CA CYS A 47 7.02 -1.66 -15.62
C CYS A 47 7.59 -0.47 -16.43
N THR A 48 8.05 -0.71 -17.66
CA THR A 48 8.60 0.32 -18.54
C THR A 48 7.58 1.42 -18.83
N CYS A 49 6.32 1.06 -19.13
CA CYS A 49 5.25 2.03 -19.33
C CYS A 49 4.95 2.89 -18.09
N ARG A 50 5.40 2.46 -16.92
CA ARG A 50 5.24 3.19 -15.64
C ARG A 50 6.52 3.87 -15.16
N ASN A 51 7.53 3.88 -16.02
CA ASN A 51 8.85 4.46 -15.70
C ASN A 51 9.48 3.80 -14.46
N VAL A 52 9.45 2.47 -14.42
CA VAL A 52 10.01 1.62 -13.36
C VAL A 52 10.87 0.53 -14.02
N LYS A 53 12.08 0.34 -13.52
CA LYS A 53 12.92 -0.77 -13.95
C LYS A 53 12.36 -2.09 -13.41
N CYS A 54 12.34 -3.10 -14.29
CA CYS A 54 12.05 -4.47 -13.93
C CYS A 54 13.33 -5.30 -14.10
N ILE A 55 13.83 -5.89 -13.01
CA ILE A 55 15.10 -6.64 -13.01
C ILE A 55 14.80 -8.10 -12.75
N LYS A 56 15.41 -8.98 -13.56
CA LYS A 56 15.33 -10.42 -13.37
C LYS A 56 16.18 -10.82 -12.18
N ASN A 57 15.60 -11.61 -11.31
CA ASN A 57 16.29 -12.26 -10.21
C ASN A 57 16.21 -13.78 -10.42
N THR A 58 17.34 -14.39 -10.68
CA THR A 58 17.47 -15.84 -10.88
C THR A 58 18.16 -16.53 -9.71
N SER A 59 18.10 -15.93 -8.51
CA SER A 59 18.79 -16.47 -7.32
C SER A 59 18.33 -17.87 -6.95
N TYR A 60 17.09 -18.24 -7.28
CA TYR A 60 16.60 -19.60 -7.07
C TYR A 60 17.43 -20.64 -7.85
N LEU A 61 17.86 -20.29 -9.08
CA LEU A 61 18.61 -21.18 -9.97
C LEU A 61 20.13 -21.02 -9.82
N ASN A 62 20.58 -19.78 -9.61
CA ASN A 62 21.99 -19.39 -9.76
C ASN A 62 22.60 -18.85 -8.45
N GLY A 63 21.91 -19.00 -7.32
CA GLY A 63 22.38 -18.45 -6.04
C GLY A 63 22.60 -16.94 -6.08
N SER A 64 23.63 -16.45 -5.41
CA SER A 64 23.96 -15.02 -5.32
C SER A 64 24.22 -14.36 -6.68
N ASP A 65 24.75 -15.09 -7.64
CA ASP A 65 25.04 -14.56 -8.98
C ASP A 65 23.78 -14.11 -9.70
N GLY A 66 22.65 -14.77 -9.42
CA GLY A 66 21.34 -14.41 -9.97
C GLY A 66 20.76 -13.09 -9.45
N ALA A 67 21.33 -12.52 -8.37
CA ALA A 67 20.88 -11.26 -7.77
C ALA A 67 21.80 -10.07 -8.06
N ILE A 68 22.93 -10.26 -8.74
CA ILE A 68 23.95 -9.21 -8.93
C ILE A 68 23.37 -7.96 -9.59
N ASP A 69 22.58 -8.11 -10.64
CA ASP A 69 22.03 -6.97 -11.37
C ASP A 69 21.01 -6.20 -10.52
N LEU A 70 20.21 -6.88 -9.70
CA LEU A 70 19.32 -6.25 -8.74
C LEU A 70 20.14 -5.49 -7.68
N ALA A 71 21.20 -6.08 -7.15
CA ALA A 71 22.04 -5.43 -6.15
C ALA A 71 22.70 -4.16 -6.71
N LYS A 72 23.23 -4.19 -7.93
CA LYS A 72 23.80 -3.01 -8.61
C LYS A 72 22.77 -1.89 -8.77
N GLU A 73 21.56 -2.22 -9.19
CA GLU A 73 20.49 -1.23 -9.35
C GLU A 73 20.07 -0.61 -8.00
N VAL A 74 19.99 -1.41 -6.94
CA VAL A 74 19.65 -0.91 -5.60
C VAL A 74 20.76 0.03 -5.09
N VAL A 75 22.03 -0.31 -5.28
CA VAL A 75 23.16 0.55 -4.92
C VAL A 75 23.10 1.86 -5.70
N ASP A 76 22.90 1.81 -7.01
CA ASP A 76 22.76 3.03 -7.84
C ASP A 76 21.61 3.92 -7.37
N ILE A 77 20.49 3.32 -7.01
CA ILE A 77 19.33 4.06 -6.47
C ILE A 77 19.68 4.75 -5.15
N VAL A 78 20.32 4.03 -4.23
CA VAL A 78 20.66 4.55 -2.89
C VAL A 78 21.70 5.66 -2.99
N ASP A 79 22.74 5.47 -3.79
CA ASP A 79 23.83 6.43 -3.93
C ASP A 79 23.39 7.74 -4.62
N ASN A 80 22.47 7.62 -5.58
CA ASN A 80 22.00 8.75 -6.38
C ASN A 80 20.68 9.37 -5.91
N ASN A 81 19.96 8.75 -4.96
CA ASN A 81 18.71 9.30 -4.43
C ASN A 81 18.96 10.08 -3.13
N LYS A 82 19.24 11.36 -3.27
CA LYS A 82 19.45 12.28 -2.13
C LYS A 82 18.16 12.93 -1.63
N LYS A 83 17.00 12.57 -2.20
CA LYS A 83 15.71 13.14 -1.75
C LYS A 83 15.26 12.48 -0.45
N PRO A 84 14.83 13.27 0.55
CA PRO A 84 14.24 12.69 1.75
C PRO A 84 12.95 11.95 1.39
N MET A 85 12.64 10.91 2.14
CA MET A 85 11.34 10.25 2.05
C MET A 85 10.24 11.23 2.49
N LEU A 86 9.18 11.32 1.71
CA LEU A 86 8.04 12.18 2.02
C LEU A 86 7.06 11.41 2.92
N PRO A 87 6.43 12.06 3.91
CA PRO A 87 5.30 11.45 4.61
C PRO A 87 4.14 11.28 3.62
N ILE A 88 3.58 10.07 3.53
CA ILE A 88 2.42 9.82 2.63
C ILE A 88 1.18 10.60 3.09
N PHE A 89 1.08 10.84 4.39
CA PHE A 89 -0.13 11.35 5.00
C PHE A 89 0.13 12.65 5.74
N ALA A 90 -0.63 13.67 5.39
CA ALA A 90 -0.70 14.91 6.15
C ALA A 90 -1.75 14.78 7.28
N TYR A 91 -1.54 13.83 8.21
CA TYR A 91 -2.52 13.57 9.28
C TYR A 91 -2.85 14.79 10.13
N HIS A 92 -1.93 15.73 10.25
CA HIS A 92 -2.15 16.99 10.97
C HIS A 92 -3.18 17.93 10.31
N THR A 93 -3.57 17.66 9.06
CA THR A 93 -4.55 18.47 8.31
C THR A 93 -5.90 17.78 8.16
N LEU A 94 -6.06 16.58 8.71
CA LEU A 94 -7.28 15.80 8.62
C LEU A 94 -8.02 15.82 9.95
N ASP A 95 -9.25 16.27 9.91
CA ASP A 95 -10.13 16.34 11.06
C ASP A 95 -10.93 15.05 11.21
N GLY A 96 -10.56 14.25 12.22
CA GLY A 96 -11.31 13.07 12.57
C GLY A 96 -10.78 11.73 12.08
N ILE A 97 -11.14 10.68 12.79
CA ILE A 97 -10.72 9.30 12.50
C ILE A 97 -11.24 8.82 11.15
N LYS A 98 -12.50 9.16 10.80
CA LYS A 98 -13.10 8.73 9.54
C LYS A 98 -12.39 9.30 8.33
N GLU A 99 -11.95 10.55 8.41
CA GLU A 99 -11.23 11.20 7.31
C GLU A 99 -9.85 10.57 7.12
N LYS A 100 -9.15 10.28 8.21
CA LYS A 100 -7.87 9.55 8.16
C LYS A 100 -8.01 8.15 7.56
N ILE A 101 -9.06 7.41 7.96
CA ILE A 101 -9.38 6.10 7.38
C ILE A 101 -9.71 6.23 5.89
N ALA A 102 -10.51 7.21 5.52
CA ALA A 102 -10.89 7.44 4.12
C ALA A 102 -9.67 7.79 3.25
N ASP A 103 -8.78 8.63 3.74
CA ASP A 103 -7.53 8.98 3.07
C ASP A 103 -6.62 7.76 2.86
N LEU A 104 -6.44 6.95 3.91
CA LEU A 104 -5.67 5.72 3.86
C LEU A 104 -6.26 4.73 2.84
N CYS A 105 -7.56 4.50 2.89
CA CYS A 105 -8.26 3.60 1.97
C CYS A 105 -8.13 4.06 0.52
N LYS A 106 -8.29 5.36 0.25
CA LYS A 106 -8.17 5.93 -1.09
C LYS A 106 -6.74 5.88 -1.63
N ASN A 107 -5.78 6.35 -0.85
CA ASN A 107 -4.42 6.59 -1.34
C ASN A 107 -3.54 5.34 -1.30
N VAL A 108 -3.76 4.41 -0.35
CA VAL A 108 -2.95 3.20 -0.21
C VAL A 108 -3.65 1.97 -0.78
N TYR A 109 -4.95 1.83 -0.52
CA TYR A 109 -5.67 0.61 -0.90
C TYR A 109 -6.44 0.75 -2.23
N GLY A 110 -6.58 1.97 -2.75
CA GLY A 110 -7.33 2.23 -3.98
C GLY A 110 -8.83 1.98 -3.83
N ILE A 111 -9.36 2.17 -2.60
CA ILE A 111 -10.76 1.99 -2.27
C ILE A 111 -11.46 3.34 -2.23
N ASP A 112 -12.60 3.44 -2.92
CA ASP A 112 -13.42 4.65 -2.85
C ASP A 112 -13.97 4.82 -1.42
N PRO A 113 -13.79 6.00 -0.79
CA PRO A 113 -14.34 6.29 0.53
C PRO A 113 -15.85 6.02 0.66
N ALA A 114 -16.62 6.16 -0.40
CA ALA A 114 -18.05 5.85 -0.43
C ALA A 114 -18.35 4.35 -0.18
N ASN A 115 -17.36 3.50 -0.41
CA ASN A 115 -17.47 2.05 -0.21
C ASN A 115 -17.00 1.57 1.17
N ILE A 116 -16.57 2.48 2.05
CA ILE A 116 -16.17 2.12 3.41
C ILE A 116 -17.44 1.91 4.25
N ARG A 117 -17.44 0.84 5.01
CA ARG A 117 -18.49 0.51 5.98
C ARG A 117 -17.88 0.38 7.37
N TYR A 118 -18.65 0.74 8.37
CA TYR A 118 -18.22 0.68 9.76
C TYR A 118 -19.18 -0.22 10.54
N SER A 119 -18.63 -1.10 11.36
CA SER A 119 -19.42 -1.85 12.33
C SER A 119 -20.06 -0.93 13.37
N LYS A 120 -21.02 -1.44 14.14
CA LYS A 120 -21.62 -0.68 15.24
C LYS A 120 -20.59 -0.31 16.31
N ASP A 121 -19.62 -1.19 16.56
CA ASP A 121 -18.60 -0.97 17.58
C ASP A 121 -17.54 0.02 17.13
N ALA A 122 -17.12 -0.02 15.86
CA ALA A 122 -16.28 1.01 15.27
C ALA A 122 -16.94 2.40 15.32
N LEU A 123 -18.24 2.49 14.98
CA LEU A 123 -18.98 3.75 15.07
C LEU A 123 -19.10 4.29 16.51
N LYS A 124 -19.33 3.42 17.49
CA LYS A 124 -19.35 3.81 18.91
C LYS A 124 -17.99 4.34 19.36
N PHE A 125 -16.90 3.67 18.97
CA PHE A 125 -15.55 4.12 19.27
C PHE A 125 -15.31 5.51 18.70
N ILE A 126 -15.57 5.72 17.40
CA ILE A 126 -15.37 7.01 16.72
C ILE A 126 -16.16 8.11 17.43
N SER A 127 -17.46 7.91 17.65
CA SER A 127 -18.33 8.93 18.26
C SER A 127 -17.88 9.29 19.67
N ARG A 128 -17.39 8.33 20.45
CA ARG A 128 -16.85 8.59 21.79
C ARG A 128 -15.54 9.35 21.72
N PHE A 129 -14.64 8.93 20.84
CA PHE A 129 -13.31 9.50 20.67
C PHE A 129 -13.40 10.95 20.20
N ASP A 130 -14.18 11.21 19.14
CA ASP A 130 -14.35 12.55 18.56
C ASP A 130 -14.97 13.51 19.60
N ARG A 131 -16.00 13.08 20.34
CA ARG A 131 -16.61 13.90 21.39
C ARG A 131 -15.62 14.26 22.50
N THR A 132 -14.79 13.29 22.93
CA THR A 132 -13.80 13.54 23.99
C THR A 132 -12.74 14.52 23.52
N TYR A 133 -12.33 14.43 22.24
CA TYR A 133 -11.42 15.36 21.63
C TYR A 133 -12.02 16.79 21.51
N GLU A 134 -13.23 16.90 20.99
CA GLU A 134 -13.92 18.20 20.84
C GLU A 134 -14.10 18.95 22.16
N ASN A 135 -14.35 18.22 23.23
CA ASN A 135 -14.52 18.80 24.57
C ASN A 135 -13.20 19.06 25.28
N HIS A 136 -12.06 18.67 24.72
CA HIS A 136 -10.74 18.71 25.37
C HIS A 136 -10.68 18.06 26.75
N GLU A 137 -11.54 17.04 26.99
CA GLU A 137 -11.73 16.42 28.30
C GLU A 137 -10.52 15.55 28.70
N ASP A 138 -9.74 15.08 27.74
CA ASP A 138 -8.64 14.15 27.97
C ASP A 138 -7.39 14.53 27.16
N LYS A 139 -6.33 14.89 27.88
CA LYS A 139 -5.05 15.26 27.26
C LYS A 139 -4.45 14.12 26.43
N PHE A 140 -4.60 12.88 26.88
CA PHE A 140 -4.10 11.70 26.17
C PHE A 140 -4.85 11.50 24.84
N ILE A 141 -6.15 11.69 24.81
CA ILE A 141 -6.95 11.64 23.58
C ILE A 141 -6.52 12.74 22.61
N ASN A 142 -6.25 13.94 23.10
CA ASN A 142 -5.77 15.05 22.26
C ASN A 142 -4.42 14.76 21.61
N GLU A 143 -3.50 14.09 22.33
CA GLU A 143 -2.22 13.67 21.77
C GLU A 143 -2.39 12.56 20.72
N ILE A 144 -3.19 11.53 21.02
CA ILE A 144 -3.42 10.40 20.11
C ILE A 144 -4.17 10.82 18.84
N TYR A 145 -4.98 11.86 18.92
CA TYR A 145 -5.75 12.32 17.76
C TYR A 145 -4.85 12.66 16.56
N GLU A 146 -3.63 13.08 16.80
CA GLU A 146 -2.63 13.35 15.77
C GLU A 146 -1.90 12.09 15.25
N TYR A 147 -2.07 10.95 15.92
CA TYR A 147 -1.34 9.73 15.56
C TYR A 147 -1.84 9.12 14.24
N PRO A 148 -0.93 8.44 13.51
CA PRO A 148 -1.30 7.74 12.31
C PRO A 148 -2.20 6.53 12.60
N ILE A 149 -3.03 6.18 11.60
CA ILE A 149 -3.83 4.96 11.66
C ILE A 149 -3.04 3.80 11.11
N CYS A 150 -2.94 2.71 11.87
CA CYS A 150 -2.44 1.44 11.42
C CYS A 150 -3.63 0.52 11.09
N MET A 151 -3.67 0.03 9.85
CA MET A 151 -4.75 -0.84 9.37
C MET A 151 -4.32 -2.30 9.49
N ALA A 152 -4.87 -3.01 10.47
CA ALA A 152 -4.70 -4.46 10.62
C ALA A 152 -5.70 -5.19 9.71
N LYS A 153 -5.20 -5.80 8.64
CA LYS A 153 -6.00 -6.52 7.63
C LYS A 153 -5.19 -7.66 7.02
N THR A 154 -5.80 -8.42 6.10
CA THR A 154 -5.09 -9.45 5.34
C THR A 154 -3.92 -8.88 4.53
N GLN A 155 -2.78 -9.60 4.50
CA GLN A 155 -1.62 -9.26 3.67
C GLN A 155 -1.77 -9.66 2.19
N TYR A 156 -2.79 -10.46 1.86
CA TYR A 156 -2.93 -11.02 0.51
C TYR A 156 -3.66 -10.11 -0.48
N SER A 157 -4.22 -9.01 -0.02
CA SER A 157 -4.97 -8.07 -0.86
C SER A 157 -4.94 -6.66 -0.26
N PHE A 158 -5.22 -5.65 -1.07
CA PHE A 158 -5.52 -4.30 -0.60
C PHE A 158 -6.94 -4.13 -0.04
N SER A 159 -7.80 -5.18 -0.11
CA SER A 159 -9.11 -5.19 0.54
C SER A 159 -9.06 -5.86 1.92
N ASP A 160 -10.18 -5.89 2.63
CA ASP A 160 -10.42 -6.70 3.83
C ASP A 160 -10.63 -8.19 3.48
N ASN A 161 -10.88 -8.51 2.21
CA ASN A 161 -11.05 -9.85 1.70
C ASN A 161 -9.84 -10.30 0.86
N PRO A 162 -9.11 -11.39 1.22
CA PRO A 162 -7.92 -11.85 0.52
C PRO A 162 -8.16 -12.27 -0.94
N LYS A 163 -9.41 -12.53 -1.32
CA LYS A 163 -9.79 -12.97 -2.67
C LYS A 163 -10.17 -11.82 -3.60
N VAL A 164 -10.21 -10.59 -3.10
CA VAL A 164 -10.66 -9.42 -3.86
C VAL A 164 -9.48 -8.50 -4.16
N ILE A 165 -9.36 -8.09 -5.40
CA ILE A 165 -8.38 -7.06 -5.84
C ILE A 165 -9.15 -5.76 -6.10
N PRO A 166 -9.05 -4.74 -5.24
CA PRO A 166 -9.83 -3.50 -5.34
C PRO A 166 -9.64 -2.78 -6.67
N SER A 167 -8.41 -2.73 -7.18
CA SER A 167 -8.10 -2.10 -8.47
C SER A 167 -8.76 -2.79 -9.70
N VAL A 168 -9.35 -3.97 -9.49
CA VAL A 168 -10.13 -4.68 -10.52
C VAL A 168 -11.63 -4.46 -10.35
N ASN A 169 -12.07 -4.23 -9.11
CA ASN A 169 -13.48 -4.04 -8.76
C ASN A 169 -13.67 -2.72 -8.00
N ASN A 170 -14.03 -1.68 -8.73
CA ASN A 170 -14.24 -0.33 -8.18
C ASN A 170 -15.36 -0.25 -7.12
N ASN A 171 -16.20 -1.27 -7.00
CA ASN A 171 -17.28 -1.35 -6.02
C ASN A 171 -16.91 -2.23 -4.81
N THR A 172 -15.62 -2.47 -4.58
CA THR A 172 -15.17 -3.24 -3.43
C THR A 172 -15.58 -2.54 -2.14
N ILE A 173 -16.40 -3.21 -1.36
CA ILE A 173 -16.76 -2.75 0.00
C ILE A 173 -15.57 -3.08 0.92
N PHE A 174 -15.23 -2.14 1.78
CA PHE A 174 -14.20 -2.28 2.80
C PHE A 174 -14.81 -2.04 4.18
N THR A 175 -14.75 -3.03 5.06
CA THR A 175 -15.39 -2.97 6.37
C THR A 175 -14.38 -2.73 7.47
N ILE A 176 -14.63 -1.72 8.28
CA ILE A 176 -13.90 -1.45 9.53
C ILE A 176 -14.69 -2.09 10.67
N ASP A 177 -14.19 -3.21 11.16
CA ASP A 177 -14.86 -3.98 12.20
C ASP A 177 -14.63 -3.43 13.60
N GLU A 178 -13.40 -3.02 13.88
CA GLU A 178 -13.00 -2.55 15.21
C GLU A 178 -11.92 -1.48 15.11
N ILE A 179 -11.92 -0.55 16.06
CA ILE A 179 -10.87 0.46 16.21
C ILE A 179 -10.37 0.39 17.66
N LYS A 180 -9.05 0.35 17.81
CA LYS A 180 -8.36 0.31 19.12
C LYS A 180 -7.23 1.31 19.16
N ILE A 181 -6.94 1.82 20.34
CA ILE A 181 -5.70 2.52 20.62
C ILE A 181 -4.66 1.46 20.97
N ASN A 182 -3.58 1.42 20.24
CA ASN A 182 -2.41 0.60 20.57
C ASN A 182 -1.36 1.47 21.24
N ASN A 183 -0.90 1.00 22.39
CA ASN A 183 0.24 1.57 23.13
C ASN A 183 1.54 0.96 22.63
#